data_1073f85979bd112f775f6e50f05db059
#
_entry.id   1073f85979bd112f775f6e50f05db059
#
_cell.length_a   1.000
_cell.length_b   1.000
_cell.length_c   1.000
_cell.angle_alpha   90.00
_cell.angle_beta   90.00
_cell.angle_gamma   90.00
#
_symmetry.space_group_name_H-M   'P 1'
#
loop_
_entity.id
_entity.type
_entity.pdbx_description
1 polymer ?
#
loop_
_entity_poly.entity_id
_entity_poly.type
_entity_poly.pdbx_seq_one_letter_code
_entity_poly.pdbx_strand_id
1 'polypeptide(L)'
;MKTLIAFILGLLALPALFALAGILGWLPSNATTNPPGWESSFGMKALDASLEKRSDKLSNPIDEKDAAALAAGKKIYSDNCAGCHGGAKGPSSFGSGFYPRVPQFFQEGADVDPNEAYAAIHDGIRYSGMPAWKSELNDEQIWRVANYVATIRAANGKPMEMDRD
;
A
#
# COMPACT_ATOMS: atom_id res chain seq x y z
N MET A 1 41.89 -8.50 -21.00
CA MET A 1 40.83 -8.03 -21.93
C MET A 1 39.73 -9.09 -22.10
N LYS A 2 40.00 -10.36 -22.46
CA LYS A 2 38.99 -11.41 -22.64
C LYS A 2 38.21 -11.71 -21.35
N THR A 3 38.83 -11.76 -20.20
CA THR A 3 38.19 -11.98 -18.88
C THR A 3 37.24 -10.84 -18.49
N LEU A 4 37.61 -9.59 -18.76
CA LEU A 4 36.75 -8.42 -18.51
C LEU A 4 35.50 -8.45 -19.40
N ILE A 5 35.66 -8.77 -20.69
CA ILE A 5 34.55 -8.91 -21.63
C ILE A 5 33.61 -10.02 -21.20
N ALA A 6 34.14 -11.20 -20.83
CA ALA A 6 33.32 -12.30 -20.32
C ALA A 6 32.54 -11.93 -19.03
N PHE A 7 33.16 -11.18 -18.12
CA PHE A 7 32.50 -10.68 -16.92
C PHE A 7 31.35 -9.71 -17.24
N ILE A 8 31.59 -8.75 -18.15
CA ILE A 8 30.56 -7.80 -18.58
C ILE A 8 29.41 -8.53 -19.27
N LEU A 9 29.69 -9.49 -20.15
CA LEU A 9 28.65 -10.27 -20.82
C LEU A 9 27.84 -11.09 -19.80
N GLY A 10 28.47 -11.69 -18.81
CA GLY A 10 27.78 -12.41 -17.73
C GLY A 10 26.90 -11.48 -16.89
N LEU A 11 27.36 -10.27 -16.58
CA LEU A 11 26.59 -9.28 -15.84
C LEU A 11 25.34 -8.82 -16.59
N LEU A 12 25.43 -8.71 -17.91
CA LEU A 12 24.30 -8.31 -18.75
C LEU A 12 23.34 -9.46 -19.11
N ALA A 13 23.81 -10.69 -19.03
CA ALA A 13 23.01 -11.87 -19.42
C ALA A 13 21.79 -12.05 -18.50
N LEU A 14 21.94 -11.90 -17.18
CA LEU A 14 20.82 -12.07 -16.23
C LEU A 14 19.68 -11.06 -16.44
N PRO A 15 19.93 -9.74 -16.51
CA PRO A 15 18.85 -8.79 -16.78
C PRO A 15 18.25 -8.97 -18.18
N ALA A 16 19.06 -9.38 -19.18
CA ALA A 16 18.56 -9.66 -20.51
C ALA A 16 17.63 -10.90 -20.54
N LEU A 17 18.00 -11.97 -19.83
CA LEU A 17 17.17 -13.16 -19.70
C LEU A 17 15.87 -12.86 -18.92
N PHE A 18 15.93 -12.05 -17.87
CA PHE A 18 14.76 -11.63 -17.13
C PHE A 18 13.80 -10.79 -18.00
N ALA A 19 14.34 -9.83 -18.76
CA ALA A 19 13.55 -9.05 -19.70
C ALA A 19 12.92 -9.93 -20.79
N LEU A 20 13.68 -10.88 -21.32
CA LEU A 20 13.18 -11.84 -22.31
C LEU A 20 12.06 -12.71 -21.72
N ALA A 21 12.21 -13.21 -20.50
CA ALA A 21 11.17 -13.97 -19.80
C ALA A 21 9.87 -13.15 -19.65
N GLY A 22 9.99 -11.85 -19.35
CA GLY A 22 8.84 -10.93 -19.30
C GLY A 22 8.17 -10.78 -20.67
N ILE A 23 8.95 -10.54 -21.74
CA ILE A 23 8.43 -10.38 -23.10
C ILE A 23 7.76 -11.65 -23.60
N LEU A 24 8.29 -12.82 -23.24
CA LEU A 24 7.73 -14.12 -23.60
C LEU A 24 6.53 -14.56 -22.73
N GLY A 25 6.14 -13.75 -21.73
CA GLY A 25 5.00 -14.04 -20.85
C GLY A 25 5.27 -15.16 -19.84
N TRP A 26 6.52 -15.44 -19.51
CA TRP A 26 6.89 -16.49 -18.54
C TRP A 26 6.82 -15.99 -17.09
N LEU A 27 6.77 -14.66 -16.90
CA LEU A 27 6.56 -14.08 -15.57
C LEU A 27 5.07 -14.13 -15.21
N PRO A 28 4.70 -14.61 -14.00
CA PRO A 28 3.31 -14.65 -13.58
C PRO A 28 2.76 -13.21 -13.46
N SER A 29 1.57 -12.99 -14.01
CA SER A 29 0.90 -11.67 -13.99
C SER A 29 -0.55 -11.74 -13.49
N ASN A 30 -1.02 -12.93 -13.08
CA ASN A 30 -2.37 -13.09 -12.56
C ASN A 30 -2.43 -12.79 -11.05
N ALA A 31 -3.53 -12.20 -10.61
CA ALA A 31 -3.73 -11.82 -9.19
C ALA A 31 -4.12 -13.01 -8.29
N THR A 32 -4.32 -14.21 -8.84
CA THR A 32 -4.77 -15.39 -8.11
C THR A 32 -3.62 -16.30 -7.67
N THR A 33 -2.42 -16.07 -8.17
CA THR A 33 -1.23 -16.83 -7.79
C THR A 33 -0.51 -16.12 -6.65
N ASN A 34 -0.24 -16.84 -5.57
CA ASN A 34 0.57 -16.29 -4.48
C ASN A 34 1.98 -15.99 -4.99
N PRO A 35 2.52 -14.80 -4.72
CA PRO A 35 3.87 -14.46 -5.10
C PRO A 35 4.88 -15.29 -4.29
N PRO A 36 6.09 -15.49 -4.82
CA PRO A 36 7.17 -15.99 -4.00
C PRO A 36 7.51 -14.99 -2.88
N GLY A 37 7.90 -15.48 -1.69
CA GLY A 37 8.13 -14.64 -0.51
C GLY A 37 9.12 -13.49 -0.73
N TRP A 38 10.13 -13.66 -1.58
CA TRP A 38 11.07 -12.59 -1.92
C TRP A 38 10.41 -11.40 -2.65
N GLU A 39 9.40 -11.66 -3.48
CA GLU A 39 8.69 -10.62 -4.24
C GLU A 39 7.86 -9.75 -3.30
N SER A 40 7.05 -10.38 -2.43
CA SER A 40 6.26 -9.66 -1.42
C SER A 40 7.15 -8.90 -0.44
N SER A 41 8.20 -9.53 0.10
CA SER A 41 9.14 -8.87 1.00
C SER A 41 9.86 -7.68 0.38
N PHE A 42 10.28 -7.80 -0.87
CA PHE A 42 10.91 -6.69 -1.59
C PHE A 42 9.91 -5.56 -1.87
N GLY A 43 8.71 -5.91 -2.34
CA GLY A 43 7.65 -4.94 -2.64
C GLY A 43 7.24 -4.16 -1.39
N MET A 44 7.01 -4.84 -0.27
CA MET A 44 6.65 -4.19 0.99
C MET A 44 7.76 -3.28 1.50
N LYS A 45 9.02 -3.74 1.55
CA LYS A 45 10.15 -2.89 1.98
C LYS A 45 10.33 -1.66 1.09
N ALA A 46 10.12 -1.80 -0.21
CA ALA A 46 10.21 -0.67 -1.13
C ALA A 46 9.05 0.32 -0.92
N LEU A 47 7.86 -0.17 -0.62
CA LEU A 47 6.69 0.67 -0.28
C LEU A 47 6.94 1.41 1.03
N ASP A 48 7.32 0.72 2.11
CA ASP A 48 7.57 1.30 3.43
C ASP A 48 8.63 2.41 3.35
N ALA A 49 9.78 2.13 2.74
CA ALA A 49 10.84 3.14 2.56
C ALA A 49 10.38 4.34 1.70
N SER A 50 9.49 4.12 0.74
CA SER A 50 8.92 5.19 -0.08
C SER A 50 7.90 6.03 0.69
N LEU A 51 7.07 5.41 1.53
CA LEU A 51 6.09 6.09 2.39
C LEU A 51 6.81 6.90 3.46
N GLU A 52 7.74 6.30 4.21
CA GLU A 52 8.57 6.98 5.21
C GLU A 52 9.22 8.24 4.64
N LYS A 53 9.92 8.12 3.50
CA LYS A 53 10.59 9.27 2.86
C LYS A 53 9.63 10.38 2.45
N ARG A 54 8.37 10.08 2.15
CA ARG A 54 7.36 11.06 1.76
C ARG A 54 6.70 11.66 3.01
N SER A 55 6.40 10.84 4.02
CA SER A 55 5.75 11.24 5.26
C SER A 55 6.63 12.11 6.15
N ASP A 56 7.95 11.89 6.18
CA ASP A 56 8.93 12.70 6.93
C ASP A 56 8.86 14.21 6.63
N LYS A 57 8.37 14.58 5.46
CA LYS A 57 8.28 15.97 5.01
C LYS A 57 6.92 16.60 5.30
N LEU A 58 6.00 15.82 5.82
CA LEU A 58 4.64 16.25 6.09
C LEU A 58 4.51 16.71 7.54
N SER A 59 3.62 17.68 7.74
CA SER A 59 3.17 18.12 9.06
C SER A 59 1.66 18.10 9.04
N ASN A 60 1.07 17.25 9.84
CA ASN A 60 -0.39 17.15 9.95
C ASN A 60 -0.96 18.47 10.49
N PRO A 61 -1.78 19.20 9.71
CA PRO A 61 -2.35 20.46 10.14
C PRO A 61 -3.59 20.30 11.04
N ILE A 62 -4.08 19.07 11.22
CA ILE A 62 -5.32 18.75 11.93
C ILE A 62 -4.97 17.99 13.20
N ASP A 63 -5.54 18.38 14.34
CA ASP A 63 -5.41 17.62 15.57
C ASP A 63 -5.99 16.20 15.37
N GLU A 64 -5.16 15.19 15.57
CA GLU A 64 -5.51 13.78 15.40
C GLU A 64 -6.64 13.31 16.34
N LYS A 65 -6.89 14.05 17.41
CA LYS A 65 -7.94 13.79 18.40
C LYS A 65 -9.19 14.65 18.20
N ASP A 66 -9.22 15.51 17.20
CA ASP A 66 -10.41 16.33 16.91
C ASP A 66 -11.57 15.42 16.49
N ALA A 67 -12.57 15.34 17.37
CA ALA A 67 -13.72 14.46 17.17
C ALA A 67 -14.55 14.82 15.90
N ALA A 68 -14.61 16.12 15.54
CA ALA A 68 -15.33 16.55 14.34
C ALA A 68 -14.56 16.17 13.07
N ALA A 69 -13.23 16.32 13.08
CA ALA A 69 -12.36 15.88 11.98
C ALA A 69 -12.41 14.37 11.81
N LEU A 70 -12.36 13.59 12.90
CA LEU A 70 -12.46 12.14 12.87
C LEU A 70 -13.83 11.65 12.35
N ALA A 71 -14.92 12.31 12.75
CA ALA A 71 -16.27 11.98 12.24
C ALA A 71 -16.38 12.25 10.72
N ALA A 72 -15.82 13.36 10.26
CA ALA A 72 -15.75 13.68 8.83
C ALA A 72 -14.86 12.67 8.07
N GLY A 73 -13.70 12.32 8.63
CA GLY A 73 -12.81 11.29 8.06
C GLY A 73 -13.47 9.92 7.96
N LYS A 74 -14.22 9.52 9.00
CA LYS A 74 -15.03 8.29 8.98
C LYS A 74 -16.05 8.29 7.85
N LYS A 75 -16.70 9.44 7.60
CA LYS A 75 -17.64 9.53 6.49
C LYS A 75 -16.93 9.37 5.15
N ILE A 76 -15.81 10.06 4.94
CA ILE A 76 -15.00 9.95 3.72
C ILE A 76 -14.55 8.51 3.51
N TYR A 77 -14.06 7.84 4.56
CA TYR A 77 -13.68 6.43 4.52
C TYR A 77 -14.83 5.53 4.07
N SER A 78 -16.00 5.71 4.68
CA SER A 78 -17.19 4.92 4.34
C SER A 78 -17.61 5.08 2.88
N ASP A 79 -17.52 6.30 2.36
CA ASP A 79 -17.98 6.64 1.02
C ASP A 79 -16.97 6.21 -0.08
N ASN A 80 -15.67 6.23 0.22
CA ASN A 80 -14.62 6.09 -0.80
C ASN A 80 -13.67 4.89 -0.59
N CYS A 81 -13.45 4.45 0.65
CA CYS A 81 -12.38 3.49 0.98
C CYS A 81 -12.91 2.11 1.36
N ALA A 82 -14.06 2.07 2.04
CA ALA A 82 -14.64 0.83 2.57
C ALA A 82 -14.97 -0.22 1.50
N GLY A 83 -15.20 0.21 0.26
CA GLY A 83 -15.45 -0.68 -0.88
C GLY A 83 -14.29 -1.65 -1.13
N CYS A 84 -13.05 -1.23 -0.88
CA CYS A 84 -11.84 -2.05 -1.02
C CYS A 84 -11.29 -2.50 0.34
N HIS A 85 -11.25 -1.61 1.34
CA HIS A 85 -10.60 -1.86 2.63
C HIS A 85 -11.51 -2.45 3.71
N GLY A 86 -12.77 -2.74 3.36
CA GLY A 86 -13.75 -3.25 4.32
C GLY A 86 -14.23 -2.20 5.34
N GLY A 87 -15.05 -2.63 6.25
CA GLY A 87 -15.64 -1.76 7.28
C GLY A 87 -16.03 -2.55 8.52
N ALA A 88 -16.74 -1.88 9.45
CA ALA A 88 -17.17 -2.51 10.70
C ALA A 88 -18.10 -3.73 10.50
N LYS A 89 -18.72 -3.87 9.33
CA LYS A 89 -19.59 -5.02 8.98
C LYS A 89 -18.81 -6.23 8.48
N GLY A 90 -17.53 -6.09 8.18
CA GLY A 90 -16.67 -7.16 7.68
C GLY A 90 -15.71 -6.73 6.57
N PRO A 91 -14.91 -7.68 6.10
CA PRO A 91 -13.96 -7.44 5.00
C PRO A 91 -14.68 -7.20 3.67
N SER A 92 -13.97 -6.55 2.75
CA SER A 92 -14.45 -6.37 1.38
C SER A 92 -14.20 -7.62 0.55
N SER A 93 -15.26 -8.19 -0.01
CA SER A 93 -15.14 -9.26 -1.00
C SER A 93 -14.49 -8.77 -2.31
N PHE A 94 -14.71 -7.49 -2.67
CA PHE A 94 -14.07 -6.90 -3.84
C PHE A 94 -12.56 -6.70 -3.62
N GLY A 95 -12.18 -6.18 -2.43
CA GLY A 95 -10.78 -5.98 -2.06
C GLY A 95 -9.95 -7.28 -2.04
N SER A 96 -10.58 -8.42 -1.76
CA SER A 96 -9.89 -9.72 -1.74
C SER A 96 -9.42 -10.21 -3.13
N GLY A 97 -9.96 -9.63 -4.21
CA GLY A 97 -9.58 -9.97 -5.59
C GLY A 97 -8.34 -9.23 -6.12
N PHE A 98 -7.76 -8.34 -5.34
CA PHE A 98 -6.58 -7.56 -5.77
C PHE A 98 -5.27 -8.23 -5.41
N TYR A 99 -4.28 -8.01 -6.27
CA TYR A 99 -2.87 -8.22 -5.95
C TYR A 99 -2.06 -6.95 -6.32
N PRO A 100 -1.23 -6.42 -5.41
CA PRO A 100 -1.08 -6.78 -3.99
C PRO A 100 -2.40 -6.73 -3.20
N ARG A 101 -2.49 -7.56 -2.13
CA ARG A 101 -3.69 -7.67 -1.29
C ARG A 101 -4.06 -6.32 -0.67
N VAL A 102 -5.32 -5.98 -0.73
CA VAL A 102 -5.84 -4.79 -0.06
C VAL A 102 -5.95 -5.06 1.45
N PRO A 103 -5.28 -4.26 2.32
CA PRO A 103 -5.39 -4.44 3.77
C PRO A 103 -6.81 -4.20 4.25
N GLN A 104 -7.31 -5.10 5.09
CA GLN A 104 -8.66 -5.06 5.65
C GLN A 104 -8.62 -4.45 7.06
N PHE A 105 -8.57 -3.13 7.15
CA PHE A 105 -8.24 -2.39 8.37
C PHE A 105 -9.06 -2.76 9.60
N PHE A 106 -10.35 -3.06 9.45
CA PHE A 106 -11.20 -3.42 10.58
C PHE A 106 -10.95 -4.84 11.13
N GLN A 107 -10.33 -5.71 10.35
CA GLN A 107 -9.95 -7.05 10.75
C GLN A 107 -8.53 -7.11 11.28
N GLU A 108 -7.63 -6.36 10.65
CA GLU A 108 -6.19 -6.47 10.83
C GLU A 108 -5.61 -5.29 11.65
N GLY A 109 -6.34 -4.19 11.74
CA GLY A 109 -5.86 -2.90 12.23
C GLY A 109 -5.20 -2.11 11.10
N ALA A 110 -5.18 -0.80 11.26
CA ALA A 110 -4.40 0.08 10.42
C ALA A 110 -3.16 0.51 11.21
N ASP A 111 -2.12 -0.30 11.18
CA ASP A 111 -0.85 0.03 11.84
C ASP A 111 -0.07 1.02 10.98
N VAL A 112 -0.57 2.25 10.91
CA VAL A 112 -0.07 3.31 10.04
C VAL A 112 -0.10 4.66 10.78
N ASP A 113 0.95 5.45 10.60
CA ASP A 113 1.00 6.84 11.06
C ASP A 113 0.12 7.73 10.16
N PRO A 114 -0.54 8.79 10.69
CA PRO A 114 -1.35 9.71 9.89
C PRO A 114 -0.62 10.33 8.69
N ASN A 115 0.67 10.66 8.81
CA ASN A 115 1.45 11.22 7.71
C ASN A 115 1.69 10.18 6.59
N GLU A 116 1.97 8.94 6.97
CA GLU A 116 2.11 7.83 6.01
C GLU A 116 0.77 7.53 5.32
N ALA A 117 -0.32 7.49 6.11
CA ALA A 117 -1.66 7.32 5.56
C ALA A 117 -2.01 8.45 4.58
N TYR A 118 -1.70 9.72 4.94
CA TYR A 118 -1.87 10.85 4.03
C TYR A 118 -1.07 10.65 2.73
N ALA A 119 0.22 10.31 2.82
CA ALA A 119 1.07 10.12 1.65
C ALA A 119 0.55 9.01 0.73
N ALA A 120 0.08 7.90 1.30
CA ALA A 120 -0.50 6.79 0.56
C ALA A 120 -1.83 7.18 -0.12
N ILE A 121 -2.71 7.89 0.57
CA ILE A 121 -4.02 8.32 0.05
C ILE A 121 -3.83 9.40 -1.02
N HIS A 122 -3.02 10.41 -0.73
CA HIS A 122 -2.80 11.53 -1.64
C HIS A 122 -2.24 11.08 -2.99
N ASP A 123 -1.15 10.31 -2.99
CA ASP A 123 -0.44 9.93 -4.22
C ASP A 123 -0.80 8.54 -4.77
N GLY A 124 -1.55 7.74 -3.99
CA GLY A 124 -1.80 6.33 -4.33
C GLY A 124 -0.55 5.45 -4.18
N ILE A 125 -0.70 4.18 -4.52
CA ILE A 125 0.36 3.18 -4.45
C ILE A 125 0.54 2.54 -5.81
N ARG A 126 1.71 2.78 -6.42
CA ARG A 126 2.04 2.25 -7.75
C ARG A 126 2.06 0.72 -7.74
N TYR A 127 1.64 0.12 -8.84
CA TYR A 127 1.50 -1.33 -9.04
C TYR A 127 0.49 -2.00 -8.09
N SER A 128 -0.43 -1.23 -7.52
CA SER A 128 -1.55 -1.73 -6.74
C SER A 128 -2.87 -1.16 -7.27
N GLY A 129 -4.00 -1.62 -6.71
CA GLY A 129 -5.31 -1.05 -7.00
C GLY A 129 -5.61 0.27 -6.28
N MET A 130 -4.68 0.80 -5.46
CA MET A 130 -4.88 2.04 -4.70
C MET A 130 -4.63 3.28 -5.57
N PRO A 131 -5.66 4.02 -5.99
CA PRO A 131 -5.49 5.22 -6.82
C PRO A 131 -4.99 6.41 -5.99
N ALA A 132 -4.50 7.44 -6.68
CA ALA A 132 -4.23 8.73 -6.06
C ALA A 132 -5.55 9.50 -5.87
N TRP A 133 -5.85 9.90 -4.66
CA TRP A 133 -7.10 10.58 -4.29
C TRP A 133 -7.05 12.11 -4.38
N LYS A 134 -5.88 12.70 -4.60
CA LYS A 134 -5.70 14.16 -4.72
C LYS A 134 -6.47 14.82 -5.87
N SER A 135 -6.98 14.05 -6.82
CA SER A 135 -7.87 14.55 -7.87
C SER A 135 -9.33 14.66 -7.43
N GLU A 136 -9.72 13.89 -6.41
CA GLU A 136 -11.11 13.75 -5.96
C GLU A 136 -11.34 14.39 -4.56
N LEU A 137 -10.30 14.41 -3.74
CA LEU A 137 -10.32 14.94 -2.37
C LEU A 137 -9.29 16.06 -2.24
N ASN A 138 -9.65 17.14 -1.55
CA ASN A 138 -8.69 18.17 -1.19
C ASN A 138 -7.82 17.72 0.01
N ASP A 139 -6.72 18.45 0.25
CA ASP A 139 -5.75 18.11 1.30
C ASP A 139 -6.38 17.98 2.69
N GLU A 140 -7.30 18.86 3.03
CA GLU A 140 -8.00 18.80 4.33
C GLU A 140 -8.83 17.51 4.47
N GLN A 141 -9.53 17.11 3.41
CA GLN A 141 -10.29 15.87 3.39
C GLN A 141 -9.38 14.65 3.49
N ILE A 142 -8.23 14.68 2.80
CA ILE A 142 -7.23 13.60 2.87
C ILE A 142 -6.66 13.51 4.29
N TRP A 143 -6.32 14.62 4.94
CA TRP A 143 -5.87 14.60 6.33
C TRP A 143 -6.92 14.05 7.30
N ARG A 144 -8.18 14.44 7.13
CA ARG A 144 -9.27 13.92 7.97
C ARG A 144 -9.43 12.40 7.83
N VAL A 145 -9.40 11.85 6.62
CA VAL A 145 -9.50 10.41 6.44
C VAL A 145 -8.22 9.68 6.86
N ALA A 146 -7.04 10.27 6.70
CA ALA A 146 -5.78 9.73 7.18
C ALA A 146 -5.78 9.60 8.71
N ASN A 147 -6.16 10.66 9.44
CA ASN A 147 -6.33 10.62 10.89
C ASN A 147 -7.34 9.55 11.31
N TYR A 148 -8.47 9.44 10.62
CA TYR A 148 -9.45 8.42 10.94
C TYR A 148 -8.88 6.99 10.72
N VAL A 149 -8.21 6.73 9.60
CA VAL A 149 -7.60 5.42 9.30
C VAL A 149 -6.62 5.03 10.41
N ALA A 150 -5.75 5.95 10.84
CA ALA A 150 -4.80 5.73 11.92
C ALA A 150 -5.46 5.38 13.27
N THR A 151 -6.75 5.63 13.44
CA THR A 151 -7.50 5.22 14.64
C THR A 151 -8.06 3.79 14.58
N ILE A 152 -8.11 3.18 13.40
CA ILE A 152 -8.75 1.87 13.23
C ILE A 152 -7.87 0.80 13.88
N ARG A 153 -8.47 0.06 14.81
CA ARG A 153 -7.83 -1.08 15.50
C ARG A 153 -8.48 -2.38 15.04
N ALA A 154 -7.70 -3.45 14.99
CA ALA A 154 -8.23 -4.78 14.68
C ALA A 154 -9.35 -5.16 15.66
N ALA A 155 -10.32 -5.91 15.19
CA ALA A 155 -11.46 -6.37 16.00
C ALA A 155 -11.03 -7.18 17.24
N ASN A 156 -9.85 -7.81 17.19
CA ASN A 156 -9.24 -8.58 18.30
C ASN A 156 -8.24 -7.75 19.14
N GLY A 157 -8.11 -6.45 18.88
CA GLY A 157 -7.19 -5.56 19.59
C GLY A 157 -5.69 -5.79 19.33
N LYS A 158 -5.35 -6.69 18.41
CA LYS A 158 -3.96 -6.88 17.98
C LYS A 158 -3.69 -6.03 16.71
N PRO A 159 -2.52 -5.39 16.63
CA PRO A 159 -2.02 -4.85 15.35
C PRO A 159 -1.88 -6.00 14.36
N MET A 160 -2.03 -5.70 13.07
CA MET A 160 -1.72 -6.68 12.03
C MET A 160 -0.23 -7.02 12.11
N GLU A 161 0.07 -8.26 12.51
CA GLU A 161 1.35 -8.84 12.16
C GLU A 161 1.28 -9.10 10.65
N MET A 162 1.82 -8.17 9.86
CA MET A 162 2.02 -8.44 8.43
C MET A 162 2.94 -9.65 8.37
N ASP A 163 2.42 -10.75 7.81
CA ASP A 163 3.21 -11.94 7.51
C ASP A 163 4.40 -11.48 6.66
N ARG A 164 5.55 -11.33 7.33
CA ARG A 164 6.82 -10.91 6.73
C ARG A 164 7.66 -12.14 6.38
N ASP A 165 7.01 -13.31 6.35
CA ASP A 165 7.66 -14.56 5.96
C ASP A 165 7.69 -14.77 4.44
#